data_6f4ffe307c8437d54f665a2d9a23dbae
#
_entry.id   6f4ffe307c8437d54f665a2d9a23dbae
#
_cell.length_a   1.000
_cell.length_b   1.000
_cell.length_c   1.000
_cell.angle_alpha   90.00
_cell.angle_beta   90.00
_cell.angle_gamma   90.00
#
_symmetry.space_group_name_H-M   'P 1'
#
loop_
_entity.id
_entity.type
_entity.pdbx_description
1 polymer ?
#
loop_
_entity_poly.entity_id
_entity_poly.type
_entity_poly.pdbx_seq_one_letter_code
_entity_poly.pdbx_strand_id
1 'polypeptide(L)'
;MIRDHDTIAAPATAAGGALAVIRISGEEALRICDRIFRGRKPLAAAAGYTVHYGEIVDDGRVLDDVLVTVFRAPRSYTGEDAAEISCHGSQYIVSEILRLLTASGA
;
A
#
# COMPACT_ATOMS: atom_id res chain seq x y z
N MET A 1 -18.55 9.35 5.64
CA MET A 1 -19.09 8.99 4.30
C MET A 1 -17.96 8.80 3.31
N ILE A 2 -17.96 7.69 2.58
CA ILE A 2 -16.98 7.43 1.53
C ILE A 2 -17.48 8.06 0.24
N ARG A 3 -16.63 8.85 -0.41
CA ARG A 3 -16.92 9.47 -1.71
C ARG A 3 -16.32 8.62 -2.82
N ASP A 4 -16.81 8.81 -4.06
CA ASP A 4 -16.33 8.08 -5.23
C ASP A 4 -14.83 8.28 -5.50
N HIS A 5 -14.28 9.41 -5.04
CA HIS A 5 -12.87 9.77 -5.25
C HIS A 5 -11.98 9.51 -4.04
N ASP A 6 -12.53 8.96 -2.97
CA ASP A 6 -11.73 8.67 -1.78
C ASP A 6 -10.73 7.56 -2.08
N THR A 7 -9.53 7.72 -1.53
CA THR A 7 -8.52 6.67 -1.55
C THR A 7 -8.63 5.89 -0.25
N ILE A 8 -8.78 4.58 -0.38
CA ILE A 8 -9.10 3.70 0.73
C ILE A 8 -8.00 2.64 0.89
N ALA A 9 -7.60 2.40 2.12
CA ALA A 9 -6.69 1.31 2.47
C ALA A 9 -7.39 0.32 3.39
N ALA A 10 -7.17 -0.96 3.12
CA ALA A 10 -7.77 -2.02 3.93
C ALA A 10 -6.95 -3.32 3.79
N PRO A 11 -7.02 -4.22 4.80
CA PRO A 11 -6.46 -5.56 4.63
C PRO A 11 -7.19 -6.30 3.51
N ALA A 12 -6.44 -7.01 2.68
CA ALA A 12 -6.98 -7.83 1.60
C ALA A 12 -6.88 -9.31 1.92
N THR A 13 -6.24 -9.67 3.04
CA THR A 13 -6.10 -11.06 3.49
C THR A 13 -6.73 -11.21 4.86
N ALA A 14 -7.05 -12.48 5.21
CA ALA A 14 -7.53 -12.80 6.55
C ALA A 14 -6.43 -12.58 7.58
N ALA A 15 -6.82 -12.27 8.82
CA ALA A 15 -5.88 -12.08 9.92
C ALA A 15 -5.22 -13.39 10.30
N GLY A 16 -3.98 -13.32 10.81
CA GLY A 16 -3.29 -14.46 11.43
C GLY A 16 -2.42 -15.30 10.51
N GLY A 17 -2.34 -14.98 9.21
CA GLY A 17 -1.45 -15.68 8.30
C GLY A 17 0.01 -15.23 8.46
N ALA A 18 0.95 -15.99 7.87
CA ALA A 18 2.37 -15.65 7.88
C ALA A 18 2.63 -14.37 7.08
N LEU A 19 1.86 -14.14 6.03
CA LEU A 19 1.93 -12.95 5.20
C LEU A 19 0.57 -12.28 5.16
N ALA A 20 0.57 -10.97 4.99
CA ALA A 20 -0.65 -10.20 4.81
C ALA A 20 -0.51 -9.29 3.61
N VAL A 21 -1.63 -8.97 2.98
CA VAL A 21 -1.68 -8.02 1.89
C VAL A 21 -2.62 -6.89 2.30
N ILE A 22 -2.12 -5.67 2.16
CA ILE A 22 -2.89 -4.45 2.38
C ILE A 22 -3.07 -3.80 1.02
N ARG A 23 -4.33 -3.55 0.63
CA ARG A 23 -4.64 -2.88 -0.62
C ARG A 23 -4.99 -1.44 -0.36
N ILE A 24 -4.40 -0.56 -1.15
CA ILE A 24 -4.78 0.85 -1.20
C ILE A 24 -5.24 1.15 -2.62
N SER A 25 -6.41 1.76 -2.77
CA SER A 25 -7.04 2.01 -4.07
C SER A 25 -7.64 3.40 -4.11
N GLY A 26 -7.46 4.08 -5.22
CA GLY A 26 -7.98 5.43 -5.45
C GLY A 26 -6.99 6.27 -6.26
N GLU A 27 -7.40 7.47 -6.61
CA GLU A 27 -6.60 8.37 -7.44
C GLU A 27 -5.23 8.67 -6.83
N GLU A 28 -5.15 8.74 -5.51
CA GLU A 28 -3.93 9.11 -4.79
C GLU A 28 -3.18 7.90 -4.21
N ALA A 29 -3.61 6.68 -4.57
CA ALA A 29 -3.08 5.45 -3.95
C ALA A 29 -1.55 5.38 -4.00
N LEU A 30 -0.96 5.58 -5.17
CA LEU A 30 0.48 5.43 -5.33
C LEU A 30 1.24 6.56 -4.66
N ARG A 31 0.71 7.77 -4.70
CA ARG A 31 1.32 8.92 -4.05
C ARG A 31 1.29 8.78 -2.53
N ILE A 32 0.18 8.32 -1.98
CA ILE A 32 0.05 8.08 -0.54
C ILE A 32 1.02 6.98 -0.12
N CYS A 33 1.08 5.89 -0.89
CA CYS A 33 1.97 4.78 -0.60
C CYS A 33 3.44 5.23 -0.61
N ASP A 34 3.83 6.10 -1.54
CA ASP A 34 5.19 6.65 -1.61
C ASP A 34 5.61 7.40 -0.35
N ARG A 35 4.66 7.92 0.43
CA ARG A 35 4.98 8.65 1.66
C ARG A 35 5.52 7.74 2.76
N ILE A 36 5.25 6.45 2.66
CA ILE A 36 5.69 5.48 3.67
C ILE A 36 6.60 4.39 3.09
N PHE A 37 6.77 4.34 1.77
CA PHE A 37 7.54 3.31 1.09
C PHE A 37 8.87 3.87 0.61
N ARG A 38 9.94 3.14 0.87
CA ARG A 38 11.28 3.50 0.41
C ARG A 38 11.84 2.33 -0.40
N GLY A 39 11.90 2.50 -1.72
CA GLY A 39 12.44 1.53 -2.66
C GLY A 39 13.38 2.20 -3.65
N ARG A 40 13.66 1.52 -4.77
CA ARG A 40 14.60 2.02 -5.76
C ARG A 40 14.09 3.25 -6.50
N LYS A 41 12.77 3.34 -6.69
CA LYS A 41 12.15 4.46 -7.39
C LYS A 41 10.74 4.69 -6.84
N PRO A 42 10.18 5.89 -7.07
CA PRO A 42 8.82 6.16 -6.61
C PRO A 42 7.79 5.26 -7.27
N LEU A 43 6.81 4.81 -6.49
CA LEU A 43 5.70 4.01 -6.98
C LEU A 43 4.84 4.82 -7.96
N ALA A 44 4.72 6.12 -7.75
CA ALA A 44 3.95 7.00 -8.62
C ALA A 44 4.49 7.02 -10.06
N ALA A 45 5.76 6.67 -10.25
CA ALA A 45 6.39 6.59 -11.57
C ALA A 45 6.40 5.17 -12.14
N ALA A 46 5.89 4.18 -11.41
CA ALA A 46 5.95 2.78 -11.83
C ALA A 46 4.85 2.44 -12.82
N ALA A 47 5.14 1.51 -13.71
CA ALA A 47 4.14 0.96 -14.63
C ALA A 47 3.20 0.01 -13.89
N GLY A 48 2.01 -0.21 -14.45
CA GLY A 48 1.09 -1.21 -13.93
C GLY A 48 1.66 -2.62 -14.03
N TYR A 49 1.22 -3.49 -13.14
CA TYR A 49 1.66 -4.89 -13.04
C TYR A 49 3.15 -5.03 -12.80
N THR A 50 3.75 -4.11 -12.04
CA THR A 50 5.14 -4.21 -11.61
C THR A 50 5.20 -4.40 -10.11
N VAL A 51 6.25 -5.09 -9.65
CA VAL A 51 6.45 -5.39 -8.23
C VAL A 51 7.74 -4.73 -7.78
N HIS A 52 7.69 -4.09 -6.62
CA HIS A 52 8.80 -3.30 -6.09
C HIS A 52 9.14 -3.74 -4.68
N TYR A 53 10.40 -4.11 -4.47
CA TYR A 53 10.91 -4.43 -3.14
C TYR A 53 11.33 -3.13 -2.45
N GLY A 54 11.06 -3.04 -1.17
CA GLY A 54 11.49 -1.91 -0.37
C GLY A 54 11.08 -2.05 1.08
N GLU A 55 11.05 -0.92 1.76
CA GLU A 55 10.78 -0.86 3.18
C GLU A 55 9.64 0.09 3.46
N ILE A 56 8.82 -0.27 4.45
CA ILE A 56 7.88 0.70 5.04
C ILE A 56 8.62 1.40 6.16
N VAL A 57 8.61 2.72 6.13
CA VAL A 57 9.32 3.54 7.13
C VAL A 57 8.34 4.45 7.86
N ASP A 58 8.59 4.59 9.16
CA ASP A 58 7.86 5.48 10.05
C ASP A 58 8.88 6.37 10.76
N ASP A 59 8.92 7.63 10.37
CA ASP A 59 9.82 8.63 10.97
C ASP A 59 11.29 8.14 10.99
N GLY A 60 11.74 7.62 9.86
CA GLY A 60 13.10 7.14 9.69
C GLY A 60 13.36 5.71 10.18
N ARG A 61 12.40 5.10 10.85
CA ARG A 61 12.52 3.72 11.35
C ARG A 61 11.90 2.76 10.36
N VAL A 62 12.62 1.67 10.06
CA VAL A 62 12.09 0.61 9.20
C VAL A 62 11.09 -0.22 10.00
N LEU A 63 9.85 -0.24 9.53
CA LEU A 63 8.79 -1.03 10.14
C LEU A 63 8.80 -2.46 9.61
N ASP A 64 8.96 -2.63 8.31
CA ASP A 64 8.95 -3.96 7.67
C ASP A 64 9.55 -3.88 6.28
N ASP A 65 10.09 -5.00 5.82
CA ASP A 65 10.46 -5.19 4.41
C ASP A 65 9.25 -5.70 3.66
N VAL A 66 8.97 -5.12 2.51
CA VAL A 66 7.71 -5.41 1.79
C VAL A 66 7.95 -5.54 0.29
N LEU A 67 6.98 -6.14 -0.38
CA LEU A 67 6.81 -6.07 -1.82
C LEU A 67 5.56 -5.27 -2.11
N VAL A 68 5.65 -4.32 -3.03
CA VAL A 68 4.48 -3.53 -3.45
C VAL A 68 4.20 -3.82 -4.92
N THR A 69 3.00 -4.29 -5.19
CA THR A 69 2.51 -4.51 -6.55
C THR A 69 1.69 -3.30 -6.97
N VAL A 70 1.98 -2.75 -8.14
CA VAL A 70 1.32 -1.55 -8.67
C VAL A 70 0.29 -1.95 -9.71
N PHE A 71 -0.89 -1.36 -9.61
CA PHE A 71 -1.97 -1.51 -10.59
C PHE A 71 -2.35 -0.14 -11.10
N ARG A 72 -2.47 0.00 -12.42
CA ARG A 72 -2.86 1.27 -13.04
C ARG A 72 -4.25 1.17 -13.63
N ALA A 73 -5.06 2.20 -13.42
CA ALA A 73 -6.37 2.32 -14.02
C ALA A 73 -6.27 2.20 -15.54
N PRO A 74 -7.24 1.57 -16.20
CA PRO A 74 -8.41 0.88 -15.64
C PRO A 74 -8.14 -0.60 -15.30
N ARG A 75 -6.91 -1.07 -15.44
CA ARG A 75 -6.54 -2.49 -15.28
C ARG A 75 -6.19 -2.78 -13.82
N SER A 76 -7.20 -2.81 -12.98
CA SER A 76 -7.07 -3.16 -11.58
C SER A 76 -8.40 -3.76 -11.11
N TYR A 77 -8.42 -4.32 -9.91
CA TYR A 77 -9.64 -4.91 -9.35
C TYR A 77 -10.73 -3.87 -9.15
N THR A 78 -10.36 -2.62 -8.88
CA THR A 78 -11.33 -1.55 -8.60
C THR A 78 -11.54 -0.62 -9.79
N GLY A 79 -10.76 -0.77 -10.88
CA GLY A 79 -10.77 0.14 -12.00
C GLY A 79 -9.99 1.43 -11.76
N GLU A 80 -9.37 1.58 -10.59
CA GLU A 80 -8.59 2.75 -10.19
C GLU A 80 -7.11 2.37 -10.05
N ASP A 81 -6.25 3.38 -9.90
CA ASP A 81 -4.87 3.12 -9.48
C ASP A 81 -4.89 2.46 -8.11
N ALA A 82 -4.04 1.48 -7.92
CA ALA A 82 -4.00 0.73 -6.68
C ALA A 82 -2.61 0.18 -6.42
N ALA A 83 -2.33 -0.12 -5.17
CA ALA A 83 -1.15 -0.86 -4.77
C ALA A 83 -1.55 -1.94 -3.78
N GLU A 84 -0.83 -3.06 -3.83
CA GLU A 84 -0.93 -4.12 -2.85
C GLU A 84 0.40 -4.26 -2.15
N ILE A 85 0.41 -4.02 -0.85
CA ILE A 85 1.59 -4.14 0.00
C ILE A 85 1.57 -5.51 0.63
N SER A 86 2.54 -6.37 0.25
CA SER A 86 2.73 -7.68 0.86
C SER A 86 3.72 -7.53 2.01
N CYS A 87 3.26 -7.74 3.22
CA CYS A 87 4.02 -7.56 4.44
C CYS A 87 3.94 -8.80 5.32
N HIS A 88 4.68 -8.81 6.44
CA HIS A 88 4.55 -9.87 7.42
C HIS A 88 3.17 -9.83 8.06
N GLY A 89 2.61 -11.01 8.35
CA GLY A 89 1.24 -11.17 8.83
C GLY A 89 1.05 -10.86 10.31
N SER A 90 1.97 -10.13 10.92
CA SER A 90 1.84 -9.66 12.30
C SER A 90 0.71 -8.64 12.40
N GLN A 91 -0.15 -8.81 13.39
CA GLN A 91 -1.22 -7.88 13.65
C GLN A 91 -0.69 -6.47 13.92
N TYR A 92 0.45 -6.38 14.61
CA TYR A 92 1.13 -5.12 14.86
C TYR A 92 1.57 -4.45 13.54
N ILE A 93 2.24 -5.20 12.66
CA ILE A 93 2.74 -4.66 11.38
C ILE A 93 1.58 -4.17 10.52
N VAL A 94 0.53 -4.98 10.38
CA VAL A 94 -0.64 -4.63 9.58
C VAL A 94 -1.30 -3.36 10.13
N SER A 95 -1.51 -3.29 11.44
CA SER A 95 -2.13 -2.13 12.09
C SER A 95 -1.29 -0.88 11.89
N GLU A 96 0.04 -0.99 12.00
CA GLU A 96 0.92 0.16 11.84
C GLU A 96 0.97 0.66 10.40
N ILE A 97 0.98 -0.26 9.43
CA ILE A 97 0.94 0.15 8.01
C ILE A 97 -0.37 0.87 7.71
N LEU A 98 -1.50 0.34 8.18
CA LEU A 98 -2.80 0.99 7.99
C LEU A 98 -2.83 2.37 8.63
N ARG A 99 -2.28 2.50 9.83
CA ARG A 99 -2.18 3.78 10.54
C ARG A 99 -1.38 4.80 9.71
N LEU A 100 -0.24 4.37 9.18
CA LEU A 100 0.63 5.23 8.38
C LEU A 100 -0.06 5.67 7.09
N LEU A 101 -0.74 4.76 6.40
CA LEU A 101 -1.47 5.08 5.18
C LEU A 101 -2.60 6.08 5.46
N THR A 102 -3.34 5.87 6.53
CA THR A 102 -4.41 6.78 6.95
C THR A 102 -3.85 8.17 7.29
N ALA A 103 -2.75 8.22 8.04
CA ALA A 103 -2.10 9.48 8.38
C ALA A 103 -1.53 10.19 7.14
N SER A 104 -1.26 9.44 6.08
CA SER A 104 -0.70 9.98 4.83
C SER A 104 -1.79 10.36 3.81
N GLY A 105 -3.06 10.15 4.13
CA GLY A 105 -4.16 10.62 3.30
C GLY A 105 -5.19 9.58 2.87
N ALA A 106 -4.99 8.32 3.22
CA ALA A 106 -5.95 7.28 2.88
C ALA A 106 -7.21 7.35 3.77
#